data_3313c0f84e44a72e2d8ec9813fe3766b
#
_entry.id   3313c0f84e44a72e2d8ec9813fe3766b
#
_cell.length_a   1.000
_cell.length_b   1.000
_cell.length_c   1.000
_cell.angle_alpha   90.00
_cell.angle_beta   90.00
_cell.angle_gamma   90.00
#
_symmetry.space_group_name_H-M   'P 1'
#
loop_
_entity.id
_entity.type
_entity.pdbx_description
1 polymer ?
#
loop_
_entity_poly.entity_id
_entity_poly.type
_entity_poly.pdbx_seq_one_letter_code
_entity_poly.pdbx_strand_id
1 'polypeptide(L)'
;MSEQTCIVVGASHAGTTLALQLRREGWEGKILLISEEDELPYHRPPLSKELLAGKKTLDEIRLRPAKLFTDNDVELMLSTRVEKLDREAKTVLLSDGSSRQYDKLAICTGATVRTLPRSEKFDNVFTIRNAADIEKFRPLATPDRKVVIVGGGYIGLEAAAVLCSMGLEVTVIEAAKRVLERVTSEVMSAYTTQLHTSRGVTIVANTMVSELRGHGSVESVVCADGSEYTADFIIAGIGVIPNAGLCEEAGLATDRGVLVDENAQTTDANIYAAGDCARHPSALYRRPLLLESVQNATDQSRVAAANICGKVIAYDAVPWFWSDQYEIKLQMVGLSDGFDELAIRGTPEVGSENGFALFYLKDGVVIAADCVGRPKEFMLAKKLVKDRAAVTALRLADESIEVAALIAV
;
A
#
# COMPACT_ATOMS: atom_id res chain seq x y z
N MET A 1 -6.38 -24.94 -33.00
CA MET A 1 -6.43 -23.56 -32.50
C MET A 1 -5.15 -23.38 -31.70
N SER A 2 -4.42 -22.27 -31.89
CA SER A 2 -3.24 -21.98 -31.05
C SER A 2 -3.71 -21.82 -29.60
N GLU A 3 -2.94 -22.34 -28.66
CA GLU A 3 -3.22 -22.19 -27.23
C GLU A 3 -3.19 -20.70 -26.87
N GLN A 4 -4.26 -20.21 -26.24
CA GLN A 4 -4.34 -18.81 -25.81
C GLN A 4 -3.29 -18.49 -24.75
N THR A 5 -2.77 -17.27 -24.73
CA THR A 5 -1.77 -16.82 -23.76
C THR A 5 -2.27 -15.61 -22.99
N CYS A 6 -2.26 -15.69 -21.66
CA CYS A 6 -2.44 -14.56 -20.77
C CYS A 6 -1.10 -14.16 -20.15
N ILE A 7 -0.66 -12.93 -20.38
CA ILE A 7 0.54 -12.37 -19.74
C ILE A 7 0.12 -11.48 -18.57
N VAL A 8 0.79 -11.68 -17.43
CA VAL A 8 0.61 -10.87 -16.21
C VAL A 8 1.93 -10.16 -15.91
N VAL A 9 1.92 -8.83 -15.94
CA VAL A 9 3.12 -7.99 -15.74
C VAL A 9 3.16 -7.51 -14.29
N GLY A 10 4.14 -7.96 -13.54
CA GLY A 10 4.32 -7.70 -12.11
C GLY A 10 3.85 -8.85 -11.23
N ALA A 11 4.76 -9.43 -10.44
CA ALA A 11 4.52 -10.64 -9.64
C ALA A 11 4.41 -10.35 -8.12
N SER A 12 3.88 -9.20 -7.71
CA SER A 12 3.54 -8.93 -6.31
C SER A 12 2.12 -9.42 -5.97
N HIS A 13 1.46 -8.85 -4.96
CA HIS A 13 0.13 -9.28 -4.50
C HIS A 13 -0.90 -9.34 -5.63
N ALA A 14 -0.97 -8.31 -6.47
CA ALA A 14 -1.95 -8.26 -7.56
C ALA A 14 -1.70 -9.34 -8.60
N GLY A 15 -0.52 -9.37 -9.22
CA GLY A 15 -0.25 -10.29 -10.31
C GLY A 15 -0.22 -11.76 -9.88
N THR A 16 0.35 -12.07 -8.71
CA THR A 16 0.31 -13.43 -8.14
C THR A 16 -1.12 -13.89 -7.91
N THR A 17 -1.97 -13.02 -7.34
CA THR A 17 -3.38 -13.34 -7.12
C THR A 17 -4.10 -13.55 -8.45
N LEU A 18 -3.88 -12.67 -9.43
CA LEU A 18 -4.51 -12.75 -10.75
C LEU A 18 -4.12 -14.04 -11.47
N ALA A 19 -2.81 -14.34 -11.56
CA ALA A 19 -2.30 -15.52 -12.26
C ALA A 19 -2.87 -16.82 -11.70
N LEU A 20 -2.92 -16.97 -10.37
CA LEU A 20 -3.49 -18.15 -9.73
C LEU A 20 -5.03 -18.18 -9.81
N GLN A 21 -5.69 -17.01 -9.81
CA GLN A 21 -7.14 -16.93 -9.94
C GLN A 21 -7.60 -17.30 -11.36
N LEU A 22 -6.84 -16.97 -12.42
CA LEU A 22 -7.15 -17.37 -13.79
C LEU A 22 -7.41 -18.89 -13.90
N ARG A 23 -6.57 -19.73 -13.27
CA ARG A 23 -6.79 -21.19 -13.26
C ARG A 23 -8.09 -21.56 -12.56
N ARG A 24 -8.40 -20.93 -11.43
CA ARG A 24 -9.66 -21.17 -10.70
C ARG A 24 -10.89 -20.73 -11.47
N GLU A 25 -10.75 -19.71 -12.33
CA GLU A 25 -11.81 -19.21 -13.21
C GLU A 25 -11.96 -20.01 -14.49
N GLY A 26 -11.07 -20.99 -14.76
CA GLY A 26 -11.14 -21.91 -15.90
C GLY A 26 -10.30 -21.48 -17.12
N TRP A 27 -9.31 -20.63 -16.94
CA TRP A 27 -8.36 -20.34 -18.03
C TRP A 27 -7.50 -21.56 -18.34
N GLU A 28 -7.63 -22.14 -19.54
CA GLU A 28 -6.92 -23.36 -19.96
C GLU A 28 -5.59 -23.07 -20.69
N GLY A 29 -5.45 -21.86 -21.27
CA GLY A 29 -4.27 -21.44 -22.02
C GLY A 29 -3.04 -21.17 -21.16
N LYS A 30 -1.95 -20.73 -21.77
CA LYS A 30 -0.72 -20.37 -21.06
C LYS A 30 -0.94 -19.18 -20.13
N ILE A 31 -0.27 -19.20 -18.98
CA ILE A 31 -0.17 -18.06 -18.07
C ILE A 31 1.31 -17.76 -17.86
N LEU A 32 1.72 -16.54 -18.24
CA LEU A 32 3.07 -16.06 -18.05
C LEU A 32 3.06 -14.92 -17.04
N LEU A 33 3.65 -15.14 -15.88
CA LEU A 33 3.79 -14.15 -14.80
C LEU A 33 5.21 -13.59 -14.81
N ILE A 34 5.35 -12.28 -15.12
CA ILE A 34 6.64 -11.62 -15.32
C ILE A 34 6.95 -10.72 -14.14
N SER A 35 8.17 -10.82 -13.61
CA SER A 35 8.70 -10.00 -12.50
C SER A 35 10.06 -9.42 -12.84
N GLU A 36 10.24 -8.12 -12.58
CA GLU A 36 11.57 -7.52 -12.66
C GLU A 36 12.48 -7.87 -11.46
N GLU A 37 11.88 -8.29 -10.34
CA GLU A 37 12.61 -8.76 -9.17
C GLU A 37 13.10 -10.19 -9.40
N ASP A 38 14.24 -10.51 -8.83
CA ASP A 38 14.87 -11.83 -8.86
C ASP A 38 14.31 -12.80 -7.81
N GLU A 39 13.52 -12.27 -6.87
CA GLU A 39 12.91 -13.02 -5.78
C GLU A 39 11.54 -13.58 -6.15
N LEU A 40 11.21 -14.75 -5.58
CA LEU A 40 9.85 -15.27 -5.61
C LEU A 40 8.88 -14.28 -4.97
N PRO A 41 7.62 -14.20 -5.45
CA PRO A 41 6.63 -13.27 -4.90
C PRO A 41 6.49 -13.35 -3.37
N TYR A 42 6.58 -12.22 -2.68
CA TYR A 42 6.54 -12.13 -1.22
C TYR A 42 5.58 -11.03 -0.74
N HIS A 43 5.20 -11.10 0.55
CA HIS A 43 4.36 -10.10 1.20
C HIS A 43 5.14 -8.80 1.42
N ARG A 44 4.60 -7.66 0.93
CA ARG A 44 5.21 -6.32 1.10
C ARG A 44 5.10 -5.77 2.52
N PRO A 45 3.98 -5.95 3.26
CA PRO A 45 3.85 -5.36 4.59
C PRO A 45 4.96 -5.73 5.59
N PRO A 46 5.57 -6.92 5.58
CA PRO A 46 6.69 -7.24 6.45
C PRO A 46 7.97 -6.45 6.20
N LEU A 47 8.11 -5.77 5.05
CA LEU A 47 9.31 -5.00 4.70
C LEU A 47 9.59 -3.87 5.71
N SER A 48 8.54 -3.18 6.18
CA SER A 48 8.65 -2.13 7.20
C SER A 48 8.51 -2.67 8.64
N LYS A 49 8.39 -3.99 8.81
CA LYS A 49 8.08 -4.66 10.09
C LYS A 49 9.06 -5.80 10.38
N GLU A 50 8.59 -7.04 10.27
CA GLU A 50 9.33 -8.23 10.71
C GLU A 50 10.60 -8.49 9.89
N LEU A 51 10.61 -8.17 8.58
CA LEU A 51 11.81 -8.33 7.76
C LEU A 51 12.86 -7.28 8.16
N LEU A 52 12.47 -6.02 8.32
CA LEU A 52 13.34 -4.95 8.81
C LEU A 52 13.90 -5.30 10.20
N ALA A 53 13.04 -5.74 11.10
CA ALA A 53 13.43 -6.16 12.45
C ALA A 53 14.31 -7.43 12.49
N GLY A 54 14.50 -8.11 11.36
CA GLY A 54 15.23 -9.40 11.31
C GLY A 54 14.52 -10.55 12.02
N LYS A 55 13.22 -10.41 12.29
CA LYS A 55 12.39 -11.44 12.93
C LYS A 55 11.88 -12.49 11.96
N LYS A 56 11.88 -12.17 10.65
CA LYS A 56 11.54 -13.09 9.57
C LYS A 56 12.56 -12.98 8.44
N THR A 57 12.77 -14.07 7.76
CA THR A 57 13.53 -14.16 6.52
C THR A 57 12.61 -13.88 5.31
N LEU A 58 13.19 -13.66 4.15
CA LEU A 58 12.43 -13.47 2.92
C LEU A 58 11.59 -14.72 2.56
N ASP A 59 12.13 -15.91 2.82
CA ASP A 59 11.43 -17.18 2.60
C ASP A 59 10.16 -17.31 3.45
N GLU A 60 10.19 -16.85 4.69
CA GLU A 60 9.04 -16.91 5.60
C GLU A 60 7.93 -15.92 5.25
N ILE A 61 8.22 -14.94 4.42
CA ILE A 61 7.24 -13.96 3.94
C ILE A 61 6.82 -14.18 2.49
N ARG A 62 7.16 -15.30 1.86
CA ARG A 62 6.71 -15.62 0.49
C ARG A 62 5.18 -15.64 0.40
N LEU A 63 4.65 -15.03 -0.66
CA LEU A 63 3.20 -15.04 -0.93
C LEU A 63 2.69 -16.47 -1.15
N ARG A 64 3.47 -17.26 -1.87
CA ARG A 64 3.16 -18.66 -2.19
C ARG A 64 4.47 -19.46 -2.36
N PRO A 65 4.46 -20.75 -2.03
CA PRO A 65 5.59 -21.61 -2.34
C PRO A 65 5.76 -21.75 -3.86
N ALA A 66 7.02 -21.88 -4.33
CA ALA A 66 7.35 -22.00 -5.77
C ALA A 66 6.55 -23.12 -6.46
N LYS A 67 6.38 -24.26 -5.77
CA LYS A 67 5.61 -25.41 -6.26
C LYS A 67 4.18 -25.05 -6.67
N LEU A 68 3.54 -24.06 -6.03
CA LEU A 68 2.16 -23.70 -6.37
C LEU A 68 2.03 -23.11 -7.78
N PHE A 69 3.04 -22.38 -8.26
CA PHE A 69 3.05 -21.87 -9.63
C PHE A 69 3.16 -23.02 -10.63
N THR A 70 4.07 -23.97 -10.39
CA THR A 70 4.23 -25.14 -11.24
C THR A 70 2.98 -26.04 -11.23
N ASP A 71 2.39 -26.31 -10.06
CA ASP A 71 1.17 -27.12 -9.93
C ASP A 71 -0.06 -26.49 -10.63
N ASN A 72 -0.02 -25.19 -10.90
CA ASN A 72 -1.08 -24.46 -11.62
C ASN A 72 -0.65 -24.06 -13.04
N ASP A 73 0.40 -24.64 -13.61
CA ASP A 73 0.93 -24.31 -14.94
C ASP A 73 1.10 -22.81 -15.17
N VAL A 74 1.59 -22.08 -14.16
CA VAL A 74 1.96 -20.68 -14.25
C VAL A 74 3.46 -20.59 -14.48
N GLU A 75 3.84 -20.15 -15.67
CA GLU A 75 5.25 -19.88 -16.01
C GLU A 75 5.66 -18.57 -15.33
N LEU A 76 6.59 -18.64 -14.37
CA LEU A 76 7.10 -17.47 -13.65
C LEU A 76 8.45 -17.05 -14.23
N MET A 77 8.52 -15.85 -14.79
CA MET A 77 9.75 -15.23 -15.31
C MET A 77 10.22 -14.15 -14.32
N LEU A 78 11.25 -14.47 -13.55
CA LEU A 78 11.93 -13.55 -12.65
C LEU A 78 13.04 -12.76 -13.39
N SER A 79 13.57 -11.71 -12.77
CA SER A 79 14.63 -10.85 -13.33
C SER A 79 14.33 -10.35 -14.75
N THR A 80 13.05 -10.19 -15.06
CA THR A 80 12.58 -9.87 -16.41
C THR A 80 11.64 -8.65 -16.35
N ARG A 81 12.02 -7.59 -17.05
CA ARG A 81 11.19 -6.38 -17.17
C ARG A 81 10.46 -6.37 -18.50
N VAL A 82 9.21 -5.93 -18.50
CA VAL A 82 8.49 -5.57 -19.72
C VAL A 82 8.81 -4.11 -20.03
N GLU A 83 9.44 -3.86 -21.17
CA GLU A 83 9.92 -2.54 -21.57
C GLU A 83 8.96 -1.82 -22.50
N LYS A 84 8.24 -2.57 -23.35
CA LYS A 84 7.30 -1.99 -24.31
C LYS A 84 6.08 -2.86 -24.50
N LEU A 85 4.94 -2.22 -24.70
CA LEU A 85 3.67 -2.84 -25.08
C LEU A 85 3.29 -2.40 -26.50
N ASP A 86 3.12 -3.38 -27.40
CA ASP A 86 2.56 -3.18 -28.72
C ASP A 86 1.14 -3.77 -28.78
N ARG A 87 0.13 -2.91 -28.80
CA ARG A 87 -1.29 -3.29 -28.77
C ARG A 87 -1.77 -3.83 -30.11
N GLU A 88 -1.23 -3.31 -31.22
CA GLU A 88 -1.63 -3.74 -32.57
C GLU A 88 -1.10 -5.14 -32.88
N ALA A 89 0.18 -5.37 -32.58
CA ALA A 89 0.81 -6.69 -32.72
C ALA A 89 0.43 -7.66 -31.59
N LYS A 90 -0.18 -7.18 -30.51
CA LYS A 90 -0.45 -7.93 -29.26
C LYS A 90 0.80 -8.60 -28.71
N THR A 91 1.87 -7.81 -28.53
CA THR A 91 3.15 -8.30 -28.02
C THR A 91 3.67 -7.40 -26.88
N VAL A 92 4.45 -7.99 -26.01
CA VAL A 92 5.29 -7.25 -25.05
C VAL A 92 6.76 -7.52 -25.38
N LEU A 93 7.58 -6.46 -25.34
CA LEU A 93 9.04 -6.55 -25.44
C LEU A 93 9.62 -6.69 -24.04
N LEU A 94 10.51 -7.66 -23.87
CA LEU A 94 11.19 -7.95 -22.61
C LEU A 94 12.60 -7.33 -22.57
N SER A 95 13.15 -7.16 -21.37
CA SER A 95 14.49 -6.61 -21.14
C SER A 95 15.65 -7.41 -21.75
N ASP A 96 15.43 -8.68 -22.11
CA ASP A 96 16.38 -9.50 -22.84
C ASP A 96 16.32 -9.32 -24.36
N GLY A 97 15.47 -8.41 -24.86
CA GLY A 97 15.24 -8.14 -26.27
C GLY A 97 14.26 -9.11 -26.95
N SER A 98 13.77 -10.12 -26.25
CA SER A 98 12.76 -11.04 -26.79
C SER A 98 11.35 -10.46 -26.70
N SER A 99 10.45 -10.92 -27.58
CA SER A 99 9.04 -10.54 -27.54
C SER A 99 8.16 -11.72 -27.17
N ARG A 100 7.06 -11.45 -26.48
CA ARG A 100 6.03 -12.46 -26.16
C ARG A 100 4.68 -11.98 -26.68
N GLN A 101 3.95 -12.87 -27.33
CA GLN A 101 2.61 -12.62 -27.83
C GLN A 101 1.58 -12.93 -26.75
N TYR A 102 0.49 -12.16 -26.68
CA TYR A 102 -0.62 -12.37 -25.76
C TYR A 102 -1.98 -12.32 -26.45
N ASP A 103 -2.94 -13.05 -25.92
CA ASP A 103 -4.37 -12.90 -26.22
C ASP A 103 -5.04 -12.01 -25.18
N LYS A 104 -4.59 -12.12 -23.91
CA LYS A 104 -4.97 -11.27 -22.78
C LYS A 104 -3.74 -10.79 -22.03
N LEU A 105 -3.80 -9.54 -21.55
CA LEU A 105 -2.72 -8.91 -20.78
C LEU A 105 -3.28 -8.31 -19.50
N ALA A 106 -2.59 -8.53 -18.39
CA ALA A 106 -2.90 -7.89 -17.11
C ALA A 106 -1.71 -7.07 -16.61
N ILE A 107 -1.94 -5.80 -16.35
CA ILE A 107 -0.94 -4.85 -15.84
C ILE A 107 -1.08 -4.80 -14.32
N CYS A 108 -0.08 -5.32 -13.63
CA CYS A 108 0.01 -5.39 -12.17
C CYS A 108 1.34 -4.77 -11.67
N THR A 109 1.80 -3.75 -12.36
CA THR A 109 3.12 -3.11 -12.19
C THR A 109 3.30 -2.35 -10.87
N GLY A 110 2.21 -2.13 -10.14
CA GLY A 110 2.26 -1.48 -8.83
C GLY A 110 2.66 0.00 -8.92
N ALA A 111 3.54 0.42 -8.02
CA ALA A 111 4.00 1.80 -7.91
C ALA A 111 5.49 1.87 -7.55
N THR A 112 6.16 2.94 -7.94
CA THR A 112 7.55 3.27 -7.61
C THR A 112 7.59 4.32 -6.51
N VAL A 113 8.53 4.21 -5.58
CA VAL A 113 8.71 5.18 -4.50
C VAL A 113 9.22 6.53 -5.04
N ARG A 114 8.75 7.60 -4.42
CA ARG A 114 9.33 8.94 -4.63
C ARG A 114 10.67 9.04 -3.91
N THR A 115 11.65 9.63 -4.56
CA THR A 115 12.97 9.90 -4.00
C THR A 115 13.10 11.35 -3.57
N LEU A 116 13.98 11.62 -2.62
CA LEU A 116 14.33 13.00 -2.25
C LEU A 116 15.19 13.62 -3.37
N PRO A 117 15.02 14.92 -3.65
CA PRO A 117 15.84 15.61 -4.62
C PRO A 117 17.33 15.45 -4.29
N ARG A 118 18.12 15.08 -5.26
CA ARG A 118 19.59 14.86 -5.16
C ARG A 118 20.00 13.72 -4.22
N SER A 119 19.09 12.85 -3.81
CA SER A 119 19.42 11.67 -2.97
C SER A 119 20.35 10.68 -3.68
N GLU A 120 20.35 10.65 -5.00
CA GLU A 120 21.22 9.82 -5.82
C GLU A 120 22.73 10.10 -5.66
N LYS A 121 23.08 11.20 -4.99
CA LYS A 121 24.48 11.59 -4.69
C LYS A 121 25.03 10.95 -3.41
N PHE A 122 24.17 10.24 -2.67
CA PHE A 122 24.50 9.73 -1.35
C PHE A 122 24.20 8.24 -1.26
N ASP A 123 25.14 7.49 -0.69
CA ASP A 123 25.06 6.03 -0.59
C ASP A 123 24.18 5.54 0.58
N ASN A 124 23.82 6.43 1.50
CA ASN A 124 23.08 6.12 2.72
C ASN A 124 21.67 6.76 2.78
N VAL A 125 21.08 7.05 1.62
CA VAL A 125 19.68 7.46 1.49
C VAL A 125 18.89 6.33 0.86
N PHE A 126 17.93 5.78 1.59
CA PHE A 126 17.20 4.57 1.23
C PHE A 126 15.69 4.82 1.12
N THR A 127 15.01 3.85 0.54
CA THR A 127 13.55 3.75 0.48
C THR A 127 13.12 2.40 1.04
N ILE A 128 11.81 2.18 1.19
CA ILE A 128 11.22 0.87 1.52
C ILE A 128 10.19 0.52 0.46
N ARG A 129 10.56 -0.31 -0.51
CA ARG A 129 9.64 -0.81 -1.54
C ARG A 129 9.78 -2.30 -1.79
N ASN A 130 11.00 -2.82 -1.80
CA ASN A 130 11.33 -4.21 -2.09
C ASN A 130 12.30 -4.80 -1.06
N ALA A 131 12.57 -6.12 -1.16
CA ALA A 131 13.47 -6.81 -0.24
C ALA A 131 14.91 -6.29 -0.34
N ALA A 132 15.37 -5.99 -1.55
CA ALA A 132 16.72 -5.46 -1.80
C ALA A 132 16.93 -4.09 -1.13
N ASP A 133 15.88 -3.28 -0.97
CA ASP A 133 15.98 -2.03 -0.21
C ASP A 133 16.31 -2.33 1.26
N ILE A 134 15.63 -3.31 1.86
CA ILE A 134 15.87 -3.70 3.25
C ILE A 134 17.27 -4.27 3.44
N GLU A 135 17.73 -5.11 2.53
CA GLU A 135 19.07 -5.70 2.57
C GLU A 135 20.17 -4.65 2.56
N LYS A 136 19.97 -3.55 1.81
CA LYS A 136 20.95 -2.46 1.71
C LYS A 136 21.16 -1.70 3.03
N PHE A 137 20.09 -1.35 3.74
CA PHE A 137 20.23 -0.48 4.91
C PHE A 137 20.12 -1.18 6.25
N ARG A 138 19.52 -2.38 6.33
CA ARG A 138 19.42 -3.14 7.58
C ARG A 138 20.77 -3.37 8.29
N PRO A 139 21.91 -3.60 7.60
CA PRO A 139 23.21 -3.68 8.26
C PRO A 139 23.63 -2.39 8.98
N LEU A 140 23.09 -1.24 8.59
CA LEU A 140 23.32 0.06 9.25
C LEU A 140 22.40 0.27 10.46
N ALA A 141 21.31 -0.48 10.54
CA ALA A 141 20.32 -0.36 11.62
C ALA A 141 20.79 -1.05 12.91
N THR A 142 21.79 -0.45 13.56
CA THR A 142 22.36 -0.91 14.84
C THR A 142 22.07 0.09 15.95
N PRO A 143 22.08 -0.33 17.25
CA PRO A 143 21.83 0.58 18.36
C PRO A 143 22.70 1.83 18.32
N ASP A 144 22.20 2.93 18.88
CA ASP A 144 22.82 4.26 18.99
C ASP A 144 23.07 4.98 17.64
N ARG A 145 22.72 4.37 16.50
CA ARG A 145 22.74 5.04 15.20
C ARG A 145 21.58 6.02 15.05
N LYS A 146 21.83 7.11 14.35
CA LYS A 146 20.86 8.16 14.06
C LYS A 146 20.22 7.94 12.70
N VAL A 147 18.91 7.80 12.67
CA VAL A 147 18.17 7.73 11.42
C VAL A 147 17.17 8.88 11.31
N VAL A 148 17.17 9.52 10.15
CA VAL A 148 16.12 10.47 9.79
C VAL A 148 15.18 9.81 8.79
N ILE A 149 13.89 9.76 9.15
CA ILE A 149 12.83 9.29 8.27
C ILE A 149 12.09 10.50 7.73
N VAL A 150 12.09 10.68 6.41
CA VAL A 150 11.40 11.79 5.76
C VAL A 150 10.04 11.28 5.27
N GLY A 151 8.97 11.76 5.91
CA GLY A 151 7.58 11.39 5.67
C GLY A 151 6.94 10.65 6.85
N GLY A 152 5.93 11.26 7.46
CA GLY A 152 5.12 10.75 8.58
C GLY A 152 3.88 9.97 8.11
N GLY A 153 3.96 9.25 6.99
CA GLY A 153 2.95 8.30 6.53
C GLY A 153 3.07 6.93 7.22
N TYR A 154 2.17 5.99 6.93
CA TYR A 154 2.14 4.67 7.58
C TYR A 154 3.47 3.93 7.49
N ILE A 155 4.08 3.83 6.31
CA ILE A 155 5.35 3.10 6.12
C ILE A 155 6.50 3.75 6.90
N GLY A 156 6.58 5.09 6.87
CA GLY A 156 7.59 5.83 7.64
C GLY A 156 7.44 5.61 9.15
N LEU A 157 6.22 5.64 9.67
CA LEU A 157 5.94 5.41 11.10
C LEU A 157 6.15 3.95 11.50
N GLU A 158 5.80 2.97 10.65
CA GLU A 158 6.12 1.56 10.88
C GLU A 158 7.63 1.33 10.98
N ALA A 159 8.40 1.91 10.04
CA ALA A 159 9.86 1.86 10.09
C ALA A 159 10.41 2.56 11.34
N ALA A 160 9.85 3.72 11.72
CA ALA A 160 10.23 4.43 12.94
C ALA A 160 10.01 3.58 14.18
N ALA A 161 8.86 2.90 14.29
CA ALA A 161 8.55 2.01 15.39
C ALA A 161 9.56 0.84 15.51
N VAL A 162 9.90 0.23 14.37
CA VAL A 162 10.85 -0.89 14.33
C VAL A 162 12.25 -0.42 14.70
N LEU A 163 12.75 0.63 14.06
CA LEU A 163 14.13 1.13 14.26
C LEU A 163 14.32 1.67 15.69
N CYS A 164 13.34 2.38 16.22
CA CYS A 164 13.34 2.79 17.62
C CYS A 164 13.39 1.57 18.57
N SER A 165 12.61 0.53 18.29
CA SER A 165 12.63 -0.72 19.09
C SER A 165 13.96 -1.49 18.94
N MET A 166 14.74 -1.25 17.91
CA MET A 166 16.10 -1.78 17.72
C MET A 166 17.17 -0.93 18.41
N GLY A 167 16.79 0.18 19.07
CA GLY A 167 17.70 1.05 19.84
C GLY A 167 18.33 2.19 19.04
N LEU A 168 17.78 2.54 17.86
CA LEU A 168 18.25 3.70 17.10
C LEU A 168 17.64 5.00 17.64
N GLU A 169 18.37 6.11 17.47
CA GLU A 169 17.85 7.46 17.62
C GLU A 169 17.06 7.84 16.35
N VAL A 170 15.74 7.88 16.46
CA VAL A 170 14.86 8.08 15.30
C VAL A 170 14.25 9.47 15.29
N THR A 171 14.42 10.19 14.17
CA THR A 171 13.72 11.45 13.90
C THR A 171 12.84 11.29 12.65
N VAL A 172 11.55 11.59 12.78
CA VAL A 172 10.59 11.63 11.66
C VAL A 172 10.32 13.08 11.30
N ILE A 173 10.58 13.46 10.04
CA ILE A 173 10.30 14.81 9.51
C ILE A 173 9.09 14.70 8.59
N GLU A 174 8.03 15.47 8.87
CA GLU A 174 6.80 15.51 8.09
C GLU A 174 6.52 16.93 7.59
N ALA A 175 6.32 17.07 6.29
CA ALA A 175 6.04 18.37 5.66
C ALA A 175 4.63 18.90 6.00
N ALA A 176 3.67 18.03 6.21
CA ALA A 176 2.33 18.37 6.61
C ALA A 176 2.29 18.81 8.10
N LYS A 177 1.21 19.48 8.50
CA LYS A 177 1.05 19.99 9.88
C LYS A 177 1.05 18.88 10.94
N ARG A 178 0.74 17.66 10.56
CA ARG A 178 0.67 16.50 11.45
C ARG A 178 0.97 15.21 10.68
N VAL A 179 1.42 14.19 11.36
CA VAL A 179 1.58 12.84 10.77
C VAL A 179 0.22 12.30 10.30
N LEU A 180 0.22 11.49 9.25
CA LEU A 180 -0.99 10.87 8.67
C LEU A 180 -2.07 11.87 8.22
N GLU A 181 -1.77 13.15 8.02
CA GLU A 181 -2.75 14.22 7.77
C GLU A 181 -3.70 13.91 6.60
N ARG A 182 -3.19 13.28 5.54
CA ARG A 182 -3.97 13.00 4.33
C ARG A 182 -4.97 11.85 4.48
N VAL A 183 -4.87 11.05 5.54
CA VAL A 183 -5.54 9.73 5.61
C VAL A 183 -6.35 9.53 6.88
N THR A 184 -6.25 10.43 7.87
CA THR A 184 -6.97 10.28 9.13
C THR A 184 -7.26 11.62 9.82
N SER A 185 -8.05 11.58 10.90
CA SER A 185 -8.41 12.77 11.71
C SER A 185 -7.24 13.28 12.57
N GLU A 186 -7.42 14.49 13.12
CA GLU A 186 -6.50 15.07 14.11
C GLU A 186 -6.36 14.20 15.36
N VAL A 187 -7.46 13.57 15.80
CA VAL A 187 -7.47 12.68 16.97
C VAL A 187 -6.53 11.50 16.77
N MET A 188 -6.60 10.81 15.60
CA MET A 188 -5.70 9.70 15.29
C MET A 188 -4.26 10.17 15.13
N SER A 189 -4.04 11.32 14.48
CA SER A 189 -2.69 11.89 14.36
C SER A 189 -2.07 12.23 15.71
N ALA A 190 -2.85 12.82 16.63
CA ALA A 190 -2.40 13.12 18.00
C ALA A 190 -2.05 11.84 18.76
N TYR A 191 -2.92 10.82 18.70
CA TYR A 191 -2.66 9.51 19.29
C TYR A 191 -1.36 8.90 18.74
N THR A 192 -1.19 8.88 17.42
CA THR A 192 -0.01 8.31 16.77
C THR A 192 1.26 9.08 17.14
N THR A 193 1.19 10.41 17.18
CA THR A 193 2.31 11.25 17.63
C THR A 193 2.69 10.92 19.07
N GLN A 194 1.72 10.85 19.97
CA GLN A 194 1.95 10.49 21.37
C GLN A 194 2.54 9.08 21.52
N LEU A 195 2.04 8.11 20.74
CA LEU A 195 2.58 6.75 20.73
C LEU A 195 4.07 6.72 20.43
N HIS A 196 4.49 7.41 19.36
CA HIS A 196 5.88 7.44 18.92
C HIS A 196 6.77 8.25 19.88
N THR A 197 6.33 9.43 20.31
CA THR A 197 7.13 10.29 21.19
C THR A 197 7.30 9.69 22.58
N SER A 198 6.29 8.98 23.09
CA SER A 198 6.40 8.25 24.38
C SER A 198 7.42 7.10 24.34
N ARG A 199 7.81 6.66 23.15
CA ARG A 199 8.81 5.60 22.91
C ARG A 199 10.19 6.17 22.53
N GLY A 200 10.35 7.49 22.49
CA GLY A 200 11.63 8.15 22.22
C GLY A 200 11.85 8.58 20.77
N VAL A 201 10.86 8.42 19.89
CA VAL A 201 10.94 8.97 18.53
C VAL A 201 10.73 10.47 18.55
N THR A 202 11.60 11.23 17.90
CA THR A 202 11.40 12.66 17.65
C THR A 202 10.53 12.85 16.43
N ILE A 203 9.38 13.52 16.57
CA ILE A 203 8.50 13.88 15.45
C ILE A 203 8.55 15.37 15.22
N VAL A 204 8.94 15.76 13.99
CA VAL A 204 9.05 17.14 13.53
C VAL A 204 8.06 17.32 12.38
N ALA A 205 6.88 17.86 12.70
CA ALA A 205 5.83 18.13 11.72
C ALA A 205 5.88 19.58 11.25
N ASN A 206 5.14 19.89 10.17
CA ASN A 206 5.08 21.22 9.55
C ASN A 206 6.43 21.75 9.09
N THR A 207 7.32 20.84 8.67
CA THR A 207 8.68 21.17 8.28
C THR A 207 9.11 20.34 7.08
N MET A 208 9.55 21.00 6.03
CA MET A 208 9.97 20.35 4.79
C MET A 208 11.51 20.27 4.71
N VAL A 209 12.03 19.11 4.30
CA VAL A 209 13.45 18.96 4.00
C VAL A 209 13.83 19.83 2.79
N SER A 210 14.84 20.66 2.94
CA SER A 210 15.35 21.56 1.90
C SER A 210 16.69 21.11 1.32
N GLU A 211 17.55 20.47 2.13
CA GLU A 211 18.89 20.08 1.73
C GLU A 211 19.35 18.82 2.46
N LEU A 212 20.14 18.00 1.76
CA LEU A 212 20.91 16.90 2.33
C LEU A 212 22.39 17.31 2.31
N ARG A 213 23.10 17.22 3.44
CA ARG A 213 24.49 17.59 3.58
C ARG A 213 25.39 16.39 3.87
N GLY A 214 26.56 16.39 3.26
CA GLY A 214 27.59 15.36 3.41
C GLY A 214 28.44 15.21 2.14
N HIS A 215 29.40 14.30 2.19
CA HIS A 215 30.29 13.97 1.08
C HIS A 215 30.25 12.48 0.77
N GLY A 216 29.51 12.08 -0.28
CA GLY A 216 29.26 10.67 -0.63
C GLY A 216 28.23 9.99 0.28
N SER A 217 28.27 10.27 1.58
CA SER A 217 27.25 9.88 2.54
C SER A 217 26.62 11.11 3.17
N VAL A 218 25.31 11.05 3.46
CA VAL A 218 24.61 12.10 4.21
C VAL A 218 25.11 12.08 5.66
N GLU A 219 25.36 13.27 6.21
CA GLU A 219 25.72 13.51 7.61
C GLU A 219 24.61 14.26 8.34
N SER A 220 23.82 15.06 7.61
CA SER A 220 22.69 15.78 8.17
C SER A 220 21.61 16.11 7.14
N VAL A 221 20.42 16.38 7.66
CA VAL A 221 19.24 16.86 6.92
C VAL A 221 18.91 18.27 7.37
N VAL A 222 18.84 19.21 6.45
CA VAL A 222 18.46 20.60 6.72
C VAL A 222 17.01 20.82 6.30
N CYS A 223 16.24 21.47 7.15
CA CYS A 223 14.85 21.82 6.91
C CYS A 223 14.69 23.27 6.43
N ALA A 224 13.53 23.57 5.87
CA ALA A 224 13.23 24.90 5.32
C ALA A 224 13.18 26.02 6.38
N ASP A 225 12.96 25.66 7.64
CA ASP A 225 12.99 26.58 8.79
C ASP A 225 14.40 26.81 9.34
N GLY A 226 15.41 26.17 8.74
CA GLY A 226 16.83 26.26 9.13
C GLY A 226 17.24 25.25 10.21
N SER A 227 16.33 24.43 10.73
CA SER A 227 16.69 23.34 11.65
C SER A 227 17.53 22.28 10.92
N GLU A 228 18.45 21.64 11.64
CA GLU A 228 19.37 20.63 11.11
C GLU A 228 19.39 19.39 12.03
N TYR A 229 19.27 18.20 11.41
CA TYR A 229 19.23 16.92 12.09
C TYR A 229 20.36 16.02 11.57
N THR A 230 21.25 15.58 12.45
CA THR A 230 22.31 14.62 12.12
C THR A 230 21.71 13.26 11.78
N ALA A 231 22.27 12.57 10.80
CA ALA A 231 21.84 11.25 10.38
C ALA A 231 23.02 10.39 9.93
N ASP A 232 23.05 9.15 10.39
CA ASP A 232 23.94 8.12 9.85
C ASP A 232 23.38 7.53 8.54
N PHE A 233 22.06 7.56 8.39
CA PHE A 233 21.34 7.22 7.16
C PHE A 233 19.93 7.82 7.16
N ILE A 234 19.33 7.86 5.97
CA ILE A 234 17.99 8.40 5.76
C ILE A 234 17.09 7.33 5.15
N ILE A 235 15.81 7.33 5.56
CA ILE A 235 14.74 6.59 4.88
C ILE A 235 13.74 7.59 4.31
N ALA A 236 13.57 7.60 2.98
CA ALA A 236 12.59 8.43 2.30
C ALA A 236 11.25 7.68 2.16
N GLY A 237 10.24 8.15 2.89
CA GLY A 237 8.86 7.63 2.89
C GLY A 237 7.85 8.67 2.40
N ILE A 238 8.17 9.40 1.32
CA ILE A 238 7.39 10.56 0.81
C ILE A 238 6.31 10.20 -0.22
N GLY A 239 5.90 8.94 -0.24
CA GLY A 239 4.84 8.41 -1.10
C GLY A 239 5.37 7.72 -2.35
N VAL A 240 4.43 7.33 -3.21
CA VAL A 240 4.69 6.53 -4.41
C VAL A 240 4.11 7.20 -5.67
N ILE A 241 4.49 6.68 -6.82
CA ILE A 241 3.96 7.04 -8.15
C ILE A 241 3.49 5.75 -8.80
N PRO A 242 2.22 5.62 -9.19
CA PRO A 242 1.73 4.46 -9.92
C PRO A 242 2.50 4.22 -11.23
N ASN A 243 2.85 2.96 -11.49
CA ASN A 243 3.61 2.58 -12.68
C ASN A 243 2.67 2.44 -13.90
N ALA A 244 2.25 3.56 -14.47
CA ALA A 244 1.37 3.63 -15.64
C ALA A 244 2.12 3.85 -16.96
N GLY A 245 3.44 4.13 -16.94
CA GLY A 245 4.22 4.53 -18.10
C GLY A 245 4.12 3.56 -19.28
N LEU A 246 4.20 2.25 -19.03
CA LEU A 246 4.04 1.22 -20.07
C LEU A 246 2.69 1.35 -20.81
N CYS A 247 1.62 1.64 -20.08
CA CYS A 247 0.28 1.84 -20.65
C CYS A 247 0.14 3.18 -21.37
N GLU A 248 0.72 4.24 -20.82
CA GLU A 248 0.71 5.59 -21.40
C GLU A 248 1.44 5.61 -22.74
N GLU A 249 2.64 5.02 -22.81
CA GLU A 249 3.42 4.89 -24.06
C GLU A 249 2.70 4.05 -25.12
N ALA A 250 1.89 3.07 -24.69
CA ALA A 250 1.04 2.26 -25.57
C ALA A 250 -0.28 2.96 -25.96
N GLY A 251 -0.53 4.20 -25.54
CA GLY A 251 -1.73 4.96 -25.86
C GLY A 251 -3.00 4.46 -25.14
N LEU A 252 -2.87 3.79 -23.99
CA LEU A 252 -3.99 3.51 -23.10
C LEU A 252 -4.30 4.75 -22.23
N ALA A 253 -5.56 4.88 -21.82
CA ALA A 253 -5.97 5.99 -20.97
C ALA A 253 -5.35 5.90 -19.57
N THR A 254 -4.73 6.99 -19.12
CA THR A 254 -4.11 7.12 -17.79
C THR A 254 -4.51 8.44 -17.15
N ASP A 255 -4.65 8.44 -15.82
CA ASP A 255 -4.74 9.64 -14.97
C ASP A 255 -4.22 9.30 -13.59
N ARG A 256 -2.94 9.61 -13.33
CA ARG A 256 -2.21 9.23 -12.11
C ARG A 256 -2.25 7.72 -11.82
N GLY A 257 -2.48 6.90 -12.83
CA GLY A 257 -2.61 5.45 -12.83
C GLY A 257 -3.30 5.00 -14.11
N VAL A 258 -3.32 3.72 -14.40
CA VAL A 258 -4.01 3.14 -15.55
C VAL A 258 -5.51 3.20 -15.30
N LEU A 259 -6.26 3.89 -16.19
CA LEU A 259 -7.71 3.96 -16.07
C LEU A 259 -8.33 2.62 -16.45
N VAL A 260 -9.16 2.08 -15.57
CA VAL A 260 -9.96 0.88 -15.81
C VAL A 260 -11.43 1.17 -15.51
N ASP A 261 -12.31 0.36 -16.10
CA ASP A 261 -13.73 0.33 -15.78
C ASP A 261 -14.00 -0.49 -14.48
N GLU A 262 -15.27 -0.68 -14.14
CA GLU A 262 -15.69 -1.50 -13.01
C GLU A 262 -15.30 -2.98 -13.13
N ASN A 263 -14.97 -3.46 -14.33
CA ASN A 263 -14.54 -4.82 -14.60
C ASN A 263 -13.00 -4.97 -14.54
N ALA A 264 -12.28 -3.93 -14.11
CA ALA A 264 -10.83 -3.82 -14.15
C ALA A 264 -10.23 -3.86 -15.59
N GLN A 265 -11.05 -3.57 -16.62
CA GLN A 265 -10.66 -3.54 -18.03
C GLN A 265 -10.23 -2.13 -18.42
N THR A 266 -9.16 -2.01 -19.21
CA THR A 266 -8.71 -0.74 -19.78
C THR A 266 -9.55 -0.35 -21.00
N THR A 267 -9.17 0.72 -21.71
CA THR A 267 -9.77 1.09 -22.99
C THR A 267 -9.52 0.07 -24.11
N ASP A 268 -8.64 -0.92 -23.87
CA ASP A 268 -8.42 -2.07 -24.76
C ASP A 268 -9.08 -3.32 -24.18
N ALA A 269 -9.97 -3.96 -24.94
CA ALA A 269 -10.75 -5.12 -24.52
C ALA A 269 -9.91 -6.36 -24.16
N ASN A 270 -8.63 -6.37 -24.47
CA ASN A 270 -7.72 -7.47 -24.15
C ASN A 270 -6.77 -7.13 -23.00
N ILE A 271 -6.82 -5.91 -22.46
CA ILE A 271 -5.88 -5.42 -21.45
C ILE A 271 -6.63 -5.02 -20.19
N TYR A 272 -6.19 -5.57 -19.06
CA TYR A 272 -6.73 -5.33 -17.71
C TYR A 272 -5.64 -4.72 -16.82
N ALA A 273 -6.03 -4.02 -15.75
CA ALA A 273 -5.06 -3.59 -14.75
C ALA A 273 -5.62 -3.74 -13.33
N ALA A 274 -4.73 -4.03 -12.38
CA ALA A 274 -5.11 -4.22 -10.98
C ALA A 274 -3.99 -3.83 -9.99
N GLY A 275 -4.38 -3.45 -8.78
CA GLY A 275 -3.49 -3.04 -7.70
C GLY A 275 -3.09 -1.57 -7.77
N ASP A 276 -1.94 -1.23 -7.17
CA ASP A 276 -1.51 0.17 -6.96
C ASP A 276 -1.34 0.98 -8.26
N CYS A 277 -1.22 0.32 -9.44
CA CYS A 277 -1.15 1.00 -10.73
C CYS A 277 -2.51 1.33 -11.33
N ALA A 278 -3.61 0.72 -10.86
CA ALA A 278 -4.92 0.80 -11.48
C ALA A 278 -5.83 1.82 -10.78
N ARG A 279 -6.41 2.73 -11.57
CA ARG A 279 -7.40 3.69 -11.11
C ARG A 279 -8.77 3.30 -11.63
N HIS A 280 -9.70 2.99 -10.72
CA HIS A 280 -11.01 2.41 -11.01
C HIS A 280 -12.16 3.30 -10.51
N PRO A 281 -13.34 3.25 -11.13
CA PRO A 281 -14.53 3.92 -10.62
C PRO A 281 -14.99 3.29 -9.30
N SER A 282 -15.51 4.10 -8.39
CA SER A 282 -16.15 3.63 -7.16
C SER A 282 -17.58 4.11 -7.07
N ALA A 283 -18.53 3.19 -7.05
CA ALA A 283 -19.94 3.49 -6.84
C ALA A 283 -20.18 4.04 -5.42
N LEU A 284 -19.45 3.51 -4.41
CA LEU A 284 -19.54 3.93 -3.02
C LEU A 284 -19.16 5.40 -2.83
N TYR A 285 -18.03 5.83 -3.43
CA TYR A 285 -17.51 7.20 -3.28
C TYR A 285 -17.86 8.12 -4.47
N ARG A 286 -18.51 7.61 -5.53
CA ARG A 286 -18.95 8.35 -6.73
C ARG A 286 -17.81 9.14 -7.40
N ARG A 287 -16.61 8.60 -7.33
CA ARG A 287 -15.40 9.15 -7.95
C ARG A 287 -14.40 8.04 -8.26
N PRO A 288 -13.47 8.25 -9.21
CA PRO A 288 -12.38 7.32 -9.41
C PRO A 288 -11.46 7.26 -8.20
N LEU A 289 -11.03 6.05 -7.83
CA LEU A 289 -10.10 5.78 -6.74
C LEU A 289 -8.81 5.14 -7.26
N LEU A 290 -7.72 5.46 -6.60
CA LEU A 290 -6.46 4.76 -6.67
C LEU A 290 -6.14 4.31 -5.24
N LEU A 291 -6.06 2.99 -5.02
CA LEU A 291 -5.91 2.41 -3.69
C LEU A 291 -4.63 1.58 -3.61
N GLU A 292 -3.74 1.99 -2.71
CA GLU A 292 -2.43 1.37 -2.48
C GLU A 292 -2.54 0.43 -1.26
N SER A 293 -3.26 -0.69 -1.41
CA SER A 293 -3.47 -1.65 -0.32
C SER A 293 -3.45 -3.10 -0.80
N VAL A 294 -3.06 -4.01 0.09
CA VAL A 294 -3.08 -5.46 -0.19
C VAL A 294 -4.50 -5.94 -0.50
N GLN A 295 -5.50 -5.40 0.20
CA GLN A 295 -6.90 -5.74 -0.04
C GLN A 295 -7.30 -5.36 -1.48
N ASN A 296 -7.05 -4.10 -1.91
CA ASN A 296 -7.36 -3.66 -3.26
C ASN A 296 -6.62 -4.52 -4.30
N ALA A 297 -5.31 -4.72 -4.10
CA ALA A 297 -4.49 -5.51 -5.02
C ALA A 297 -5.04 -6.94 -5.22
N THR A 298 -5.52 -7.58 -4.15
CA THR A 298 -6.04 -8.94 -4.22
C THR A 298 -7.47 -9.02 -4.76
N ASP A 299 -8.37 -8.15 -4.31
CA ASP A 299 -9.78 -8.23 -4.67
C ASP A 299 -10.01 -7.75 -6.11
N GLN A 300 -9.34 -6.65 -6.53
CA GLN A 300 -9.41 -6.17 -7.90
C GLN A 300 -8.81 -7.19 -8.90
N SER A 301 -7.73 -7.88 -8.50
CA SER A 301 -7.12 -8.93 -9.32
C SER A 301 -8.03 -10.14 -9.51
N ARG A 302 -8.82 -10.51 -8.51
CA ARG A 302 -9.82 -11.59 -8.65
C ARG A 302 -10.92 -11.21 -9.65
N VAL A 303 -11.37 -9.96 -9.59
CA VAL A 303 -12.34 -9.41 -10.55
C VAL A 303 -11.75 -9.40 -11.97
N ALA A 304 -10.53 -8.91 -12.15
CA ALA A 304 -9.84 -8.91 -13.43
C ALA A 304 -9.70 -10.33 -14.01
N ALA A 305 -9.26 -11.31 -13.20
CA ALA A 305 -9.11 -12.70 -13.63
C ALA A 305 -10.45 -13.32 -14.08
N ALA A 306 -11.53 -13.08 -13.32
CA ALA A 306 -12.86 -13.56 -13.68
C ALA A 306 -13.35 -12.96 -15.03
N ASN A 307 -13.12 -11.65 -15.22
CA ASN A 307 -13.52 -10.95 -16.45
C ASN A 307 -12.64 -11.33 -17.66
N ILE A 308 -11.35 -11.60 -17.46
CA ILE A 308 -10.48 -12.20 -18.49
C ILE A 308 -11.05 -13.55 -18.97
N CYS A 309 -11.63 -14.36 -18.07
CA CYS A 309 -12.27 -15.62 -18.37
C CYS A 309 -13.72 -15.49 -18.88
N GLY A 310 -14.17 -14.29 -19.25
CA GLY A 310 -15.48 -14.04 -19.87
C GLY A 310 -16.64 -13.86 -18.91
N LYS A 311 -16.40 -13.73 -17.61
CA LYS A 311 -17.43 -13.33 -16.64
C LYS A 311 -17.64 -11.80 -16.71
N VAL A 312 -18.76 -11.33 -16.16
CA VAL A 312 -19.05 -9.88 -16.05
C VAL A 312 -19.27 -9.59 -14.56
N ILE A 313 -18.19 -9.23 -13.87
CA ILE A 313 -18.20 -8.98 -12.41
C ILE A 313 -17.63 -7.58 -12.17
N ALA A 314 -18.41 -6.72 -11.52
CA ALA A 314 -17.96 -5.41 -11.12
C ALA A 314 -17.13 -5.45 -9.82
N TYR A 315 -16.10 -4.63 -9.75
CA TYR A 315 -15.32 -4.39 -8.54
C TYR A 315 -16.07 -3.40 -7.64
N ASP A 316 -16.58 -3.89 -6.53
CA ASP A 316 -17.37 -3.11 -5.54
C ASP A 316 -16.93 -3.43 -4.10
N ALA A 317 -15.64 -3.53 -3.87
CA ALA A 317 -15.12 -3.79 -2.54
C ALA A 317 -15.05 -2.50 -1.71
N VAL A 318 -15.44 -2.61 -0.43
CA VAL A 318 -15.18 -1.54 0.54
C VAL A 318 -13.70 -1.54 0.85
N PRO A 319 -12.98 -0.42 0.62
CA PRO A 319 -11.56 -0.36 0.93
C PRO A 319 -11.32 -0.55 2.42
N TRP A 320 -10.29 -1.33 2.73
CA TRP A 320 -9.80 -1.43 4.09
C TRP A 320 -8.29 -1.61 4.10
N PHE A 321 -7.67 -1.24 5.20
CA PHE A 321 -6.23 -1.20 5.37
C PHE A 321 -5.88 -1.48 6.83
N TRP A 322 -4.61 -1.78 7.13
CA TRP A 322 -4.11 -1.90 8.49
C TRP A 322 -2.68 -1.39 8.58
N SER A 323 -2.27 -1.01 9.78
CA SER A 323 -0.89 -0.71 10.14
C SER A 323 -0.58 -1.30 11.51
N ASP A 324 0.58 -1.91 11.65
CA ASP A 324 1.08 -2.42 12.91
C ASP A 324 2.29 -1.57 13.33
N GLN A 325 2.20 -0.91 14.47
CA GLN A 325 3.24 -0.04 15.01
C GLN A 325 3.44 -0.38 16.49
N TYR A 326 4.62 -0.84 16.85
CA TYR A 326 4.88 -1.46 18.16
C TYR A 326 3.93 -2.64 18.42
N GLU A 327 3.21 -2.63 19.54
CA GLU A 327 2.15 -3.60 19.87
C GLU A 327 0.77 -3.20 19.36
N ILE A 328 0.64 -2.02 18.76
CA ILE A 328 -0.64 -1.46 18.34
C ILE A 328 -1.01 -1.95 16.95
N LYS A 329 -2.21 -2.49 16.83
CA LYS A 329 -2.84 -2.81 15.56
C LYS A 329 -3.92 -1.77 15.24
N LEU A 330 -3.67 -0.96 14.23
CA LEU A 330 -4.62 -0.04 13.65
C LEU A 330 -5.29 -0.70 12.44
N GLN A 331 -6.62 -0.73 12.42
CA GLN A 331 -7.42 -1.24 11.30
C GLN A 331 -8.32 -0.12 10.80
N MET A 332 -8.29 0.14 9.51
CA MET A 332 -9.05 1.22 8.87
C MET A 332 -9.98 0.65 7.81
N VAL A 333 -11.17 1.18 7.71
CA VAL A 333 -12.15 0.84 6.67
C VAL A 333 -12.78 2.12 6.12
N GLY A 334 -13.04 2.13 4.83
CA GLY A 334 -13.55 3.30 4.14
C GLY A 334 -12.48 4.37 3.92
N LEU A 335 -12.90 5.52 3.42
CA LEU A 335 -12.08 6.71 3.19
C LEU A 335 -12.71 7.86 3.98
N SER A 336 -11.93 8.45 4.89
CA SER A 336 -12.41 9.52 5.78
C SER A 336 -12.48 10.90 5.12
N ASP A 337 -11.99 11.03 3.87
CA ASP A 337 -11.95 12.32 3.16
C ASP A 337 -13.32 12.98 3.07
N GLY A 338 -13.39 14.21 3.56
CA GLY A 338 -14.59 15.04 3.54
C GLY A 338 -15.63 14.70 4.60
N PHE A 339 -15.26 14.02 5.70
CA PHE A 339 -16.15 13.86 6.87
C PHE A 339 -16.48 15.22 7.52
N ASP A 340 -17.64 15.34 8.10
CA ASP A 340 -18.15 16.53 8.79
C ASP A 340 -18.42 16.28 10.29
N GLU A 341 -18.52 15.01 10.70
CA GLU A 341 -18.73 14.63 12.09
C GLU A 341 -17.86 13.42 12.45
N LEU A 342 -17.34 13.40 13.70
CA LEU A 342 -16.50 12.33 14.23
C LEU A 342 -17.12 11.77 15.51
N ALA A 343 -17.40 10.48 15.53
CA ALA A 343 -17.81 9.76 16.74
C ALA A 343 -16.59 9.03 17.33
N ILE A 344 -16.32 9.24 18.60
CA ILE A 344 -15.22 8.59 19.34
C ILE A 344 -15.83 7.57 20.32
N ARG A 345 -15.52 6.30 20.13
CA ARG A 345 -15.92 5.20 21.01
C ARG A 345 -14.70 4.66 21.72
N GLY A 346 -14.65 4.78 23.02
CA GLY A 346 -13.49 4.49 23.85
C GLY A 346 -12.58 5.70 24.03
N THR A 347 -11.37 5.49 24.54
CA THR A 347 -10.46 6.57 24.90
C THR A 347 -9.21 6.55 24.00
N PRO A 348 -8.99 7.58 23.15
CA PRO A 348 -7.84 7.64 22.24
C PRO A 348 -6.56 8.10 22.98
N GLU A 349 -6.16 7.36 24.01
CA GLU A 349 -4.97 7.61 24.81
C GLU A 349 -4.02 6.42 24.76
N VAL A 350 -2.72 6.69 24.74
CA VAL A 350 -1.69 5.65 24.76
C VAL A 350 -1.72 4.95 26.10
N GLY A 351 -1.77 3.60 26.09
CA GLY A 351 -1.90 2.78 27.29
C GLY A 351 -3.34 2.48 27.71
N SER A 352 -4.35 2.97 26.97
CA SER A 352 -5.73 2.58 27.19
C SER A 352 -5.91 1.07 26.95
N GLU A 353 -6.36 0.32 27.97
CA GLU A 353 -6.51 -1.14 27.92
C GLU A 353 -7.53 -1.61 26.86
N ASN A 354 -8.57 -0.83 26.64
CA ASN A 354 -9.68 -1.22 25.78
C ASN A 354 -9.57 -0.70 24.33
N GLY A 355 -8.53 0.10 24.02
CA GLY A 355 -8.42 0.75 22.74
C GLY A 355 -9.61 1.66 22.42
N PHE A 356 -9.75 2.06 21.14
CA PHE A 356 -10.81 2.97 20.70
C PHE A 356 -11.16 2.77 19.23
N ALA A 357 -12.32 3.30 18.83
CA ALA A 357 -12.74 3.40 17.43
C ALA A 357 -13.19 4.83 17.12
N LEU A 358 -12.77 5.33 15.98
CA LEU A 358 -13.19 6.60 15.38
C LEU A 358 -14.10 6.28 14.21
N PHE A 359 -15.35 6.75 14.25
CA PHE A 359 -16.27 6.64 13.12
C PHE A 359 -16.38 8.00 12.45
N TYR A 360 -16.12 8.04 11.16
CA TYR A 360 -16.21 9.24 10.34
C TYR A 360 -17.56 9.27 9.65
N LEU A 361 -18.31 10.34 9.87
CA LEU A 361 -19.63 10.54 9.26
C LEU A 361 -19.58 11.70 8.26
N LYS A 362 -20.42 11.60 7.25
CA LYS A 362 -20.72 12.67 6.31
C LYS A 362 -22.21 12.72 6.08
N ASP A 363 -22.83 13.87 6.35
CA ASP A 363 -24.28 14.05 6.27
C ASP A 363 -25.03 12.96 7.07
N GLY A 364 -24.53 12.59 8.26
CA GLY A 364 -25.08 11.56 9.14
C GLY A 364 -24.88 10.10 8.68
N VAL A 365 -24.14 9.87 7.60
CA VAL A 365 -23.82 8.53 7.07
C VAL A 365 -22.39 8.14 7.44
N VAL A 366 -22.17 6.92 7.93
CA VAL A 366 -20.83 6.41 8.22
C VAL A 366 -20.08 6.15 6.90
N ILE A 367 -18.99 6.86 6.68
CA ILE A 367 -18.16 6.74 5.46
C ILE A 367 -16.84 6.02 5.70
N ALA A 368 -16.33 6.02 6.93
CA ALA A 368 -15.08 5.36 7.30
C ALA A 368 -15.02 5.09 8.80
N ALA A 369 -14.05 4.27 9.21
CA ALA A 369 -13.67 4.14 10.62
C ALA A 369 -12.20 3.74 10.76
N ASP A 370 -11.57 4.22 11.85
CA ASP A 370 -10.25 3.81 12.33
C ASP A 370 -10.40 3.12 13.69
N CYS A 371 -9.87 1.91 13.82
CA CYS A 371 -10.03 1.08 15.02
C CYS A 371 -8.66 0.66 15.57
N VAL A 372 -8.38 1.02 16.81
CA VAL A 372 -7.19 0.62 17.56
C VAL A 372 -7.59 -0.40 18.62
N GLY A 373 -7.16 -1.66 18.46
CA GLY A 373 -7.51 -2.72 19.40
C GLY A 373 -9.02 -3.07 19.47
N ARG A 374 -9.82 -2.63 18.49
CA ARG A 374 -11.29 -2.78 18.47
C ARG A 374 -11.77 -3.60 17.25
N PRO A 375 -11.48 -4.92 17.19
CA PRO A 375 -11.84 -5.75 16.03
C PRO A 375 -13.34 -5.90 15.80
N LYS A 376 -14.17 -5.83 16.84
CA LYS A 376 -15.64 -5.89 16.71
C LYS A 376 -16.18 -4.65 16.01
N GLU A 377 -15.71 -3.47 16.43
CA GLU A 377 -16.05 -2.19 15.83
C GLU A 377 -15.56 -2.11 14.38
N PHE A 378 -14.38 -2.64 14.07
CA PHE A 378 -13.88 -2.72 12.71
C PHE A 378 -14.78 -3.58 11.80
N MET A 379 -15.22 -4.75 12.29
CA MET A 379 -16.15 -5.60 11.52
C MET A 379 -17.53 -4.95 11.33
N LEU A 380 -18.02 -4.26 12.36
CA LEU A 380 -19.25 -3.46 12.26
C LEU A 380 -19.08 -2.34 11.22
N ALA A 381 -17.97 -1.58 11.30
CA ALA A 381 -17.70 -0.46 10.41
C ALA A 381 -17.68 -0.89 8.93
N LYS A 382 -17.14 -2.06 8.61
CA LYS A 382 -17.20 -2.62 7.24
C LYS A 382 -18.64 -2.70 6.73
N LYS A 383 -19.58 -3.14 7.59
CA LYS A 383 -20.98 -3.23 7.24
C LYS A 383 -21.61 -1.84 7.13
N LEU A 384 -21.37 -0.97 8.11
CA LEU A 384 -21.94 0.39 8.12
C LEU A 384 -21.52 1.19 6.88
N VAL A 385 -20.24 1.12 6.50
CA VAL A 385 -19.70 1.80 5.30
C VAL A 385 -20.30 1.21 4.03
N LYS A 386 -20.35 -0.13 3.93
CA LYS A 386 -20.92 -0.81 2.76
C LYS A 386 -22.39 -0.45 2.54
N ASP A 387 -23.17 -0.49 3.62
CA ASP A 387 -24.62 -0.25 3.60
C ASP A 387 -24.96 1.26 3.59
N ARG A 388 -23.94 2.14 3.67
CA ARG A 388 -24.11 3.58 3.82
C ARG A 388 -25.07 3.92 4.96
N ALA A 389 -24.84 3.27 6.10
CA ALA A 389 -25.78 3.33 7.22
C ALA A 389 -25.80 4.71 7.88
N ALA A 390 -26.99 5.24 8.11
CA ALA A 390 -27.20 6.44 8.90
C ALA A 390 -27.29 6.04 10.39
N VAL A 391 -26.28 6.40 11.16
CA VAL A 391 -26.20 6.16 12.61
C VAL A 391 -25.69 7.43 13.26
N THR A 392 -26.35 7.91 14.31
CA THR A 392 -25.90 9.15 14.96
C THR A 392 -24.56 8.97 15.67
N ALA A 393 -23.73 10.01 15.67
CA ALA A 393 -22.43 9.99 16.35
C ALA A 393 -22.58 9.70 17.85
N LEU A 394 -23.62 10.21 18.51
CA LEU A 394 -23.93 9.93 19.92
C LEU A 394 -24.13 8.44 20.15
N ARG A 395 -24.87 7.75 19.27
CA ARG A 395 -25.10 6.31 19.38
C ARG A 395 -23.82 5.50 19.14
N LEU A 396 -23.01 5.89 18.17
CA LEU A 396 -21.73 5.24 17.89
C LEU A 396 -20.73 5.39 19.05
N ALA A 397 -20.71 6.55 19.70
CA ALA A 397 -19.83 6.84 20.82
C ALA A 397 -20.24 6.15 22.13
N ASP A 398 -21.52 5.79 22.28
CA ASP A 398 -22.05 5.23 23.54
C ASP A 398 -21.57 3.79 23.77
N GLU A 399 -20.58 3.60 24.65
CA GLU A 399 -20.03 2.28 25.00
C GLU A 399 -21.00 1.39 25.81
N SER A 400 -22.10 1.93 26.34
CA SER A 400 -23.14 1.12 26.97
C SER A 400 -23.98 0.32 25.97
N ILE A 401 -23.96 0.73 24.69
CA ILE A 401 -24.64 0.03 23.61
C ILE A 401 -23.70 -1.06 23.05
N GLU A 402 -24.15 -2.31 23.10
CA GLU A 402 -23.40 -3.41 22.49
C GLU A 402 -23.17 -3.16 20.98
N VAL A 403 -21.96 -3.53 20.49
CA VAL A 403 -21.55 -3.28 19.10
C VAL A 403 -22.56 -3.83 18.09
N ALA A 404 -23.09 -5.03 18.34
CA ALA A 404 -24.09 -5.66 17.46
C ALA A 404 -25.41 -4.88 17.41
N ALA A 405 -25.76 -4.17 18.48
CA ALA A 405 -26.99 -3.38 18.57
C ALA A 405 -26.89 -2.01 17.90
N LEU A 406 -25.69 -1.56 17.51
CA LEU A 406 -25.52 -0.28 16.81
C LEU A 406 -26.17 -0.25 15.42
N ILE A 407 -26.37 -1.41 14.79
CA ILE A 407 -27.03 -1.55 13.47
C ILE A 407 -28.56 -1.67 13.62
N ALA A 408 -29.05 -2.12 14.76
CA ALA A 408 -30.48 -2.26 14.99
C ALA A 408 -31.12 -0.87 15.14
N VAL A 409 -31.84 -0.44 14.13
CA VAL A 409 -32.72 0.75 14.13
C VAL A 409 -34.17 0.29 14.37
#